data_a3665296aacb18b16a9ddb5f0fc6294c
#
_entry.id   a3665296aacb18b16a9ddb5f0fc6294c
#
_cell.length_a   1.000
_cell.length_b   1.000
_cell.length_c   1.000
_cell.angle_alpha   90.00
_cell.angle_beta   90.00
_cell.angle_gamma   90.00
#
_symmetry.space_group_name_H-M   'P 1'
#
loop_
_entity.id
_entity.type
_entity.pdbx_description
1 polymer ?
#
loop_
_entity_poly.entity_id
_entity_poly.type
_entity_poly.pdbx_seq_one_letter_code
_entity_poly.pdbx_strand_id
1 'polypeptide(L)'
;MTKGEDVFERMIRTFNINSNCVKENQENSGGAQYLLKNIDSCFWAKVEKDSVQLYKNITAMNKKKKIKDPDYHELQIWCSDMWAVLWNLWIFGKQTKIIKELDFVWATEPIHYWDSKSIYHNAGVINSNTGLFYKGQWTGQLPPKDLKIDETKSSYNYYKLLKETI
;
A
#
# COMPACT_ATOMS: atom_id res chain seq x y z
N MET A 1 15.78 5.53 -5.73
CA MET A 1 15.34 5.11 -4.53
C MET A 1 16.35 4.74 -3.46
N THR A 2 16.18 5.06 -2.40
CA THR A 2 17.10 5.49 -1.46
C THR A 2 17.05 4.91 -0.04
N LYS A 3 16.62 3.66 0.08
CA LYS A 3 16.72 2.94 1.36
C LYS A 3 18.01 2.14 1.53
N GLY A 4 18.88 2.17 0.52
CA GLY A 4 20.17 1.49 0.51
C GLY A 4 20.15 0.15 -0.22
N GLU A 5 21.29 -0.19 -0.84
CA GLU A 5 21.48 -1.42 -1.60
C GLU A 5 21.32 -2.66 -0.71
N ASP A 6 21.74 -2.57 0.54
CA ASP A 6 21.64 -3.66 1.51
C ASP A 6 20.19 -4.05 1.85
N VAL A 7 19.25 -3.09 1.82
CA VAL A 7 17.81 -3.37 1.99
C VAL A 7 17.29 -4.10 0.77
N PHE A 8 17.63 -3.61 -0.42
CA PHE A 8 17.26 -4.26 -1.69
C PHE A 8 17.79 -5.69 -1.76
N GLU A 9 19.07 -5.90 -1.45
CA GLU A 9 19.65 -7.24 -1.40
C GLU A 9 18.97 -8.16 -0.39
N ARG A 10 18.58 -7.64 0.78
CA ARG A 10 17.84 -8.42 1.77
C ARG A 10 16.50 -8.87 1.23
N MET A 11 15.79 -8.00 0.53
CA MET A 11 14.52 -8.32 -0.12
C MET A 11 14.73 -9.39 -1.21
N ILE A 12 15.68 -9.20 -2.12
CA ILE A 12 16.04 -10.17 -3.18
C ILE A 12 16.27 -11.56 -2.59
N ARG A 13 17.08 -11.66 -1.54
CA ARG A 13 17.36 -12.94 -0.86
C ARG A 13 16.13 -13.52 -0.18
N THR A 14 15.25 -12.69 0.39
CA THR A 14 14.04 -13.17 1.03
C THR A 14 13.10 -13.86 0.05
N PHE A 15 12.93 -13.30 -1.13
CA PHE A 15 12.08 -13.85 -2.18
C PHE A 15 12.78 -14.91 -3.05
N ASN A 16 14.11 -14.99 -2.99
CA ASN A 16 14.93 -15.77 -3.92
C ASN A 16 14.63 -15.39 -5.38
N ILE A 17 14.57 -14.09 -5.67
CA ILE A 17 14.28 -13.54 -7.00
C ILE A 17 15.56 -12.99 -7.63
N ASN A 18 15.65 -13.05 -8.97
CA ASN A 18 16.75 -12.41 -9.69
C ASN A 18 16.59 -10.88 -9.63
N SER A 19 17.66 -10.18 -9.24
CA SER A 19 17.67 -8.71 -9.15
C SER A 19 17.38 -8.02 -10.49
N ASN A 20 17.79 -8.60 -11.61
CA ASN A 20 17.49 -8.05 -12.93
C ASN A 20 16.01 -8.13 -13.24
N CYS A 21 15.33 -9.22 -12.85
CA CYS A 21 13.88 -9.32 -13.00
C CYS A 21 13.15 -8.17 -12.29
N VAL A 22 13.59 -7.81 -11.09
CA VAL A 22 12.99 -6.68 -10.35
C VAL A 22 13.27 -5.35 -11.04
N LYS A 23 14.52 -5.14 -11.49
CA LYS A 23 14.93 -3.90 -12.16
C LYS A 23 14.20 -3.68 -13.50
N GLU A 24 14.06 -4.75 -14.29
CA GLU A 24 13.36 -4.72 -15.59
C GLU A 24 11.85 -4.45 -15.45
N ASN A 25 11.25 -4.86 -14.33
CA ASN A 25 9.83 -4.67 -14.07
C ASN A 25 9.52 -3.44 -13.18
N GLN A 26 10.50 -2.60 -12.91
CA GLN A 26 10.34 -1.47 -11.98
C GLN A 26 9.20 -0.51 -12.40
N GLU A 27 9.07 -0.22 -13.69
CA GLU A 27 8.02 0.66 -14.24
C GLU A 27 6.62 0.03 -14.17
N ASN A 28 6.53 -1.28 -14.02
CA ASN A 28 5.30 -2.04 -13.84
C ASN A 28 4.99 -2.34 -12.38
N SER A 29 5.64 -1.63 -11.47
CA SER A 29 5.44 -1.78 -10.03
C SER A 29 4.24 -0.96 -9.58
N GLY A 30 3.23 -1.64 -9.11
CA GLY A 30 2.05 -1.05 -8.48
C GLY A 30 1.65 -1.87 -7.27
N GLY A 31 0.64 -1.41 -6.55
CA GLY A 31 0.22 -2.19 -5.42
C GLY A 31 -1.04 -1.65 -4.80
N ALA A 32 -1.74 -2.31 -4.00
CA ALA A 32 -3.00 -2.19 -3.34
C ALA A 32 -4.16 -2.79 -4.14
N GLN A 33 -4.31 -2.50 -5.44
CA GLN A 33 -5.35 -3.09 -6.27
C GLN A 33 -4.74 -3.94 -7.37
N TYR A 34 -5.29 -5.14 -7.55
CA TYR A 34 -4.87 -6.08 -8.59
C TYR A 34 -6.05 -6.70 -9.31
N LEU A 35 -5.96 -6.82 -10.61
CA LEU A 35 -6.78 -7.72 -11.41
C LEU A 35 -5.92 -8.91 -11.82
N LEU A 36 -6.11 -10.05 -11.17
CA LEU A 36 -5.27 -11.23 -11.32
C LEU A 36 -5.97 -12.30 -12.17
N LYS A 37 -5.20 -12.98 -13.03
CA LYS A 37 -5.67 -14.11 -13.84
C LYS A 37 -4.76 -15.32 -13.67
N ASN A 38 -5.36 -16.51 -13.69
CA ASN A 38 -4.65 -17.79 -13.65
C ASN A 38 -3.72 -17.90 -12.43
N ILE A 39 -4.27 -17.60 -11.27
CA ILE A 39 -3.61 -17.69 -9.97
C ILE A 39 -4.18 -18.88 -9.22
N ASP A 40 -3.31 -19.70 -8.66
CA ASP A 40 -3.64 -20.92 -7.92
C ASP A 40 -3.30 -20.80 -6.43
N SER A 41 -3.57 -21.87 -5.68
CA SER A 41 -3.29 -21.94 -4.25
C SER A 41 -1.79 -21.93 -3.94
N CYS A 42 -0.95 -22.47 -4.84
CA CYS A 42 0.51 -22.49 -4.66
C CYS A 42 1.09 -21.09 -4.66
N PHE A 43 0.58 -20.23 -5.53
CA PHE A 43 0.94 -18.81 -5.55
C PHE A 43 0.62 -18.15 -4.21
N TRP A 44 -0.61 -18.31 -3.69
CA TRP A 44 -1.01 -17.66 -2.45
C TRP A 44 -0.27 -18.20 -1.23
N ALA A 45 0.00 -19.50 -1.18
CA ALA A 45 0.83 -20.10 -0.13
C ALA A 45 2.25 -19.50 -0.11
N LYS A 46 2.83 -19.25 -1.29
CA LYS A 46 4.13 -18.59 -1.38
C LYS A 46 4.05 -17.12 -1.00
N VAL A 47 3.02 -16.39 -1.42
CA VAL A 47 2.79 -14.99 -1.03
C VAL A 47 2.72 -14.85 0.48
N GLU A 48 1.92 -15.68 1.16
CA GLU A 48 1.82 -15.68 2.62
C GLU A 48 3.17 -15.90 3.29
N LYS A 49 3.87 -16.97 2.90
CA LYS A 49 5.20 -17.29 3.44
C LYS A 49 6.19 -16.14 3.27
N ASP A 50 6.27 -15.60 2.06
CA ASP A 50 7.24 -14.56 1.73
C ASP A 50 6.90 -13.23 2.40
N SER A 51 5.60 -12.90 2.52
CA SER A 51 5.14 -11.71 3.24
C SER A 51 5.58 -11.75 4.72
N VAL A 52 5.33 -12.85 5.40
CA VAL A 52 5.73 -13.05 6.80
C VAL A 52 7.25 -12.97 6.95
N GLN A 53 7.99 -13.62 6.05
CA GLN A 53 9.45 -13.64 6.11
C GLN A 53 10.05 -12.25 5.81
N LEU A 54 9.50 -11.54 4.83
CA LEU A 54 9.90 -10.17 4.50
C LEU A 54 9.68 -9.24 5.70
N TYR A 55 8.49 -9.30 6.30
CA TYR A 55 8.17 -8.52 7.48
C TYR A 55 9.20 -8.71 8.59
N LYS A 56 9.49 -9.97 8.93
CA LYS A 56 10.49 -10.32 9.98
C LYS A 56 11.89 -9.81 9.63
N ASN A 57 12.36 -10.06 8.42
CA ASN A 57 13.71 -9.72 7.99
C ASN A 57 13.95 -8.20 7.97
N ILE A 58 13.01 -7.45 7.40
CA ILE A 58 13.15 -6.00 7.28
C ILE A 58 12.91 -5.30 8.61
N THR A 59 11.99 -5.77 9.44
CA THR A 59 11.81 -5.24 10.80
C THR A 59 13.09 -5.38 11.62
N ALA A 60 13.73 -6.55 11.57
CA ALA A 60 15.01 -6.76 12.27
C ALA A 60 16.13 -5.87 11.72
N MET A 61 16.14 -5.65 10.40
CA MET A 61 17.12 -4.78 9.74
C MET A 61 16.89 -3.30 10.08
N ASN A 62 15.65 -2.83 10.03
CA ASN A 62 15.26 -1.47 10.42
C ASN A 62 15.72 -1.17 11.86
N LYS A 63 15.42 -2.06 12.80
CA LYS A 63 15.87 -1.92 14.20
C LYS A 63 17.39 -1.78 14.32
N LYS A 64 18.15 -2.61 13.61
CA LYS A 64 19.63 -2.55 13.64
C LYS A 64 20.17 -1.25 13.05
N LYS A 65 19.56 -0.78 11.95
CA LYS A 65 19.95 0.48 11.31
C LYS A 65 19.60 1.68 12.20
N LYS A 66 18.43 1.68 12.82
CA LYS A 66 18.00 2.75 13.73
C LYS A 66 18.87 2.90 14.97
N ILE A 67 19.42 1.78 15.49
CA ILE A 67 20.39 1.81 16.59
C ILE A 67 21.70 2.49 16.17
N LYS A 68 22.15 2.26 14.92
CA LYS A 68 23.39 2.83 14.39
C LYS A 68 23.24 4.28 13.92
N ASP A 69 22.05 4.61 13.42
CA ASP A 69 21.70 5.91 12.88
C ASP A 69 20.28 6.29 13.34
N PRO A 70 20.16 7.12 14.38
CA PRO A 70 18.86 7.57 14.89
C PRO A 70 17.99 8.29 13.84
N ASP A 71 18.60 8.88 12.81
CA ASP A 71 17.90 9.58 11.73
C ASP A 71 17.56 8.66 10.55
N TYR A 72 17.91 7.38 10.62
CA TYR A 72 17.56 6.42 9.59
C TYR A 72 16.05 6.34 9.36
N HIS A 73 15.62 6.63 8.14
CA HIS A 73 14.23 6.47 7.71
C HIS A 73 13.95 5.02 7.35
N GLU A 74 13.22 4.35 8.23
CA GLU A 74 12.86 2.94 8.06
C GLU A 74 12.09 2.66 6.77
N LEU A 75 12.32 1.50 6.16
CA LEU A 75 11.43 1.00 5.13
C LEU A 75 10.10 0.64 5.77
N GLN A 76 9.02 1.21 5.25
CA GLN A 76 7.66 0.85 5.66
C GLN A 76 7.37 -0.60 5.27
N ILE A 77 7.23 -1.47 6.26
CA ILE A 77 7.08 -2.91 6.03
C ILE A 77 5.70 -3.44 6.40
N TRP A 78 4.83 -2.59 6.90
CA TRP A 78 3.43 -2.95 7.14
C TRP A 78 2.72 -3.42 5.85
N CYS A 79 3.21 -3.02 4.68
CA CYS A 79 2.73 -3.42 3.35
C CYS A 79 3.55 -4.58 2.75
N SER A 80 4.14 -5.46 3.56
CA SER A 80 4.92 -6.62 3.10
C SER A 80 4.14 -7.56 2.18
N ASP A 81 2.84 -7.67 2.38
CA ASP A 81 1.91 -8.40 1.54
C ASP A 81 1.85 -7.85 0.10
N MET A 82 1.83 -6.54 -0.07
CA MET A 82 1.84 -5.89 -1.38
C MET A 82 3.13 -6.22 -2.14
N TRP A 83 4.29 -6.13 -1.48
CA TRP A 83 5.56 -6.55 -2.06
C TRP A 83 5.57 -8.05 -2.40
N ALA A 84 5.00 -8.88 -1.52
CA ALA A 84 4.96 -10.32 -1.72
C ALA A 84 4.07 -10.69 -2.92
N VAL A 85 2.91 -10.07 -3.09
CA VAL A 85 2.06 -10.29 -4.27
C VAL A 85 2.83 -9.92 -5.53
N LEU A 86 3.36 -8.69 -5.60
CA LEU A 86 4.00 -8.17 -6.81
C LEU A 86 5.21 -9.02 -7.24
N TRP A 87 6.14 -9.30 -6.32
CA TRP A 87 7.34 -10.02 -6.66
C TRP A 87 7.08 -11.50 -6.95
N ASN A 88 6.08 -12.10 -6.30
CA ASN A 88 5.68 -13.47 -6.65
C ASN A 88 4.99 -13.55 -8.01
N LEU A 89 4.27 -12.52 -8.47
CA LEU A 89 3.79 -12.49 -9.86
C LEU A 89 4.96 -12.67 -10.84
N TRP A 90 6.06 -11.95 -10.64
CA TRP A 90 7.24 -12.07 -11.50
C TRP A 90 7.94 -13.42 -11.35
N ILE A 91 8.06 -13.97 -10.13
CA ILE A 91 8.62 -15.30 -9.88
C ILE A 91 7.82 -16.39 -10.60
N PHE A 92 6.49 -16.26 -10.65
CA PHE A 92 5.62 -17.19 -11.38
C PHE A 92 5.47 -16.86 -12.87
N GLY A 93 6.36 -16.01 -13.41
CA GLY A 93 6.39 -15.66 -14.83
C GLY A 93 5.20 -14.86 -15.31
N LYS A 94 4.47 -14.19 -14.40
CA LYS A 94 3.35 -13.33 -14.77
C LYS A 94 3.87 -11.96 -15.18
N GLN A 95 3.32 -11.44 -16.26
CA GLN A 95 3.52 -10.05 -16.65
C GLN A 95 2.60 -9.13 -15.85
N THR A 96 3.14 -8.02 -15.37
CA THR A 96 2.38 -6.97 -14.70
C THR A 96 2.29 -5.74 -15.59
N LYS A 97 1.19 -4.99 -15.46
CA LYS A 97 0.97 -3.76 -16.19
C LYS A 97 0.19 -2.78 -15.31
N ILE A 98 0.63 -1.54 -15.25
CA ILE A 98 -0.14 -0.44 -14.66
C ILE A 98 -1.25 -0.06 -15.66
N ILE A 99 -2.50 -0.03 -15.20
CA ILE A 99 -3.66 0.35 -16.01
C ILE A 99 -4.44 1.47 -15.34
N LYS A 100 -4.94 2.40 -16.16
CA LYS A 100 -5.65 3.58 -15.70
C LYS A 100 -6.96 3.25 -14.97
N GLU A 101 -7.60 2.15 -15.32
CA GLU A 101 -8.86 1.69 -14.75
C GLU A 101 -8.74 1.29 -13.27
N LEU A 102 -7.53 0.95 -12.81
CA LEU A 102 -7.22 0.68 -11.40
C LEU A 102 -6.61 1.88 -10.67
N ASP A 103 -6.55 3.03 -11.31
CA ASP A 103 -6.12 4.25 -10.65
C ASP A 103 -7.18 4.71 -9.63
N PHE A 104 -6.75 5.40 -8.59
CA PHE A 104 -7.60 5.76 -7.47
C PHE A 104 -7.41 7.20 -7.03
N VAL A 105 -8.40 7.74 -6.35
CA VAL A 105 -8.35 9.05 -5.71
C VAL A 105 -8.03 8.90 -4.22
N TRP A 106 -7.11 9.71 -3.73
CA TRP A 106 -6.78 9.79 -2.31
C TRP A 106 -7.78 10.65 -1.54
N ALA A 107 -7.90 10.40 -0.24
CA ALA A 107 -8.71 11.21 0.68
C ALA A 107 -8.32 12.71 0.67
N THR A 108 -7.05 12.99 0.46
CA THR A 108 -6.45 14.34 0.49
C THR A 108 -6.56 15.09 -0.84
N GLU A 109 -6.91 14.41 -1.94
CA GLU A 109 -7.02 15.05 -3.25
C GLU A 109 -8.25 15.94 -3.37
N PRO A 110 -8.20 16.93 -4.28
CA PRO A 110 -9.35 17.76 -4.59
C PRO A 110 -10.59 16.96 -5.01
N ILE A 111 -11.77 17.41 -4.60
CA ILE A 111 -13.04 16.72 -4.80
C ILE A 111 -13.36 16.42 -6.29
N HIS A 112 -12.90 17.26 -7.20
CA HIS A 112 -13.15 17.05 -8.64
C HIS A 112 -12.47 15.81 -9.22
N TYR A 113 -11.48 15.22 -8.52
CA TYR A 113 -10.89 13.93 -8.93
C TYR A 113 -11.78 12.74 -8.58
N TRP A 114 -12.75 12.89 -7.68
CA TRP A 114 -13.64 11.82 -7.26
C TRP A 114 -14.36 11.15 -8.45
N ASP A 115 -14.93 11.95 -9.34
CA ASP A 115 -15.69 11.43 -10.49
C ASP A 115 -14.80 10.95 -11.64
N SER A 116 -13.51 11.24 -11.59
CA SER A 116 -12.54 10.85 -12.62
C SER A 116 -11.91 9.47 -12.40
N LYS A 117 -12.11 8.88 -11.23
CA LYS A 117 -11.54 7.60 -10.81
C LYS A 117 -12.61 6.62 -10.36
N SER A 118 -12.37 5.33 -10.59
CA SER A 118 -13.31 4.27 -10.20
C SER A 118 -13.10 3.78 -8.76
N ILE A 119 -12.01 4.16 -8.12
CA ILE A 119 -11.62 3.66 -6.79
C ILE A 119 -11.29 4.85 -5.89
N TYR A 120 -11.84 4.83 -4.67
CA TYR A 120 -11.43 5.74 -3.62
C TYR A 120 -10.54 5.02 -2.61
N HIS A 121 -9.34 5.55 -2.39
CA HIS A 121 -8.40 5.02 -1.42
C HIS A 121 -8.46 5.84 -0.12
N ASN A 122 -9.18 5.33 0.88
CA ASN A 122 -9.29 5.99 2.18
C ASN A 122 -8.00 5.84 2.99
N ALA A 123 -6.93 6.49 2.52
CA ALA A 123 -5.62 6.52 3.16
C ALA A 123 -5.01 7.92 3.07
N GLY A 124 -3.84 8.10 3.71
CA GLY A 124 -3.14 9.40 3.75
C GLY A 124 -3.63 10.34 4.84
N VAL A 125 -4.74 10.05 5.52
CA VAL A 125 -5.21 10.82 6.69
C VAL A 125 -4.74 10.10 7.95
N ILE A 126 -3.92 10.77 8.74
CA ILE A 126 -3.31 10.24 9.97
C ILE A 126 -3.70 11.02 11.23
N ASN A 127 -4.47 12.09 11.07
CA ASN A 127 -4.84 12.99 12.16
C ASN A 127 -6.28 13.50 11.96
N SER A 128 -7.08 13.44 13.02
CA SER A 128 -8.47 13.95 13.04
C SER A 128 -8.59 15.48 12.89
N ASN A 129 -7.51 16.21 13.14
CA ASN A 129 -7.50 17.69 13.09
C ASN A 129 -7.23 18.26 11.68
N THR A 130 -7.21 17.45 10.66
CA THR A 130 -6.93 17.89 9.28
C THR A 130 -8.15 18.43 8.52
N GLY A 131 -9.34 18.36 9.11
CA GLY A 131 -10.60 18.61 8.39
C GLY A 131 -10.98 17.50 7.41
N LEU A 132 -10.30 16.37 7.43
CA LEU A 132 -10.57 15.20 6.62
C LEU A 132 -11.19 14.08 7.44
N PHE A 133 -11.90 13.16 6.80
CA PHE A 133 -12.42 12.00 7.50
C PHE A 133 -11.29 11.05 7.90
N TYR A 134 -10.99 11.00 9.18
CA TYR A 134 -9.97 10.12 9.76
C TYR A 134 -10.60 8.83 10.30
N LYS A 135 -10.57 7.76 9.52
CA LYS A 135 -11.17 6.46 9.88
C LYS A 135 -10.64 5.87 11.19
N GLY A 136 -9.39 6.13 11.54
CA GLY A 136 -8.76 5.60 12.77
C GLY A 136 -9.41 6.11 14.06
N GLN A 137 -10.12 7.24 14.02
CA GLN A 137 -10.87 7.78 15.17
C GLN A 137 -12.14 6.96 15.47
N TRP A 138 -12.65 6.23 14.48
CA TRP A 138 -13.96 5.57 14.53
C TRP A 138 -13.85 4.04 14.58
N THR A 139 -12.72 3.52 15.04
CA THR A 139 -12.52 2.07 15.17
C THR A 139 -13.50 1.52 16.22
N GLY A 140 -14.37 0.60 15.79
CA GLY A 140 -15.36 -0.04 16.66
C GLY A 140 -16.61 0.80 16.98
N GLN A 141 -16.78 1.97 16.37
CA GLN A 141 -17.95 2.83 16.53
C GLN A 141 -18.31 3.55 15.23
N LEU A 142 -19.55 3.98 15.11
CA LEU A 142 -19.98 4.77 13.96
C LEU A 142 -19.61 6.27 14.17
N PRO A 143 -19.21 6.97 13.10
CA PRO A 143 -18.96 8.39 13.17
C PRO A 143 -20.28 9.16 13.31
N PRO A 144 -20.28 10.34 13.99
CA PRO A 144 -21.45 11.21 14.03
C PRO A 144 -21.80 11.74 12.64
N LYS A 145 -23.11 12.02 12.43
CA LYS A 145 -23.63 12.53 11.14
C LYS A 145 -23.30 14.00 10.87
N ASP A 146 -22.79 14.73 11.85
CA ASP A 146 -22.53 16.17 11.81
C ASP A 146 -21.05 16.56 11.81
N LEU A 147 -20.16 15.61 11.47
CA LEU A 147 -18.74 15.91 11.32
C LEU A 147 -18.51 16.99 10.27
N LYS A 148 -17.71 17.98 10.63
CA LYS A 148 -17.27 19.03 9.72
C LYS A 148 -16.06 18.51 8.93
N ILE A 149 -16.31 18.17 7.68
CA ILE A 149 -15.27 17.72 6.73
C ILE A 149 -15.12 18.78 5.65
N ASP A 150 -13.89 19.00 5.21
CA ASP A 150 -13.56 19.92 4.12
C ASP A 150 -14.21 19.47 2.80
N GLU A 151 -15.20 20.23 2.35
CA GLU A 151 -16.01 19.94 1.16
C GLU A 151 -15.21 20.05 -0.15
N THR A 152 -14.01 20.59 -0.11
CA THR A 152 -13.12 20.69 -1.29
C THR A 152 -12.29 19.43 -1.55
N LYS A 153 -12.37 18.45 -0.65
CA LYS A 153 -11.56 17.23 -0.65
C LYS A 153 -12.39 15.97 -0.94
N SER A 154 -11.78 14.99 -1.58
CA SER A 154 -12.41 13.72 -1.90
C SER A 154 -12.89 12.95 -0.67
N SER A 155 -12.26 13.16 0.47
CA SER A 155 -12.69 12.67 1.78
C SER A 155 -14.14 13.06 2.15
N TYR A 156 -14.62 14.22 1.69
CA TYR A 156 -15.98 14.68 1.91
C TYR A 156 -17.01 13.78 1.23
N ASN A 157 -16.81 13.43 -0.03
CA ASN A 157 -17.73 12.54 -0.76
C ASN A 157 -17.78 11.15 -0.11
N TYR A 158 -16.66 10.62 0.35
CA TYR A 158 -16.66 9.36 1.10
C TYR A 158 -17.48 9.46 2.39
N TYR A 159 -17.28 10.52 3.18
CA TYR A 159 -18.05 10.73 4.40
C TYR A 159 -19.55 10.95 4.12
N LYS A 160 -19.89 11.66 3.04
CA LYS A 160 -21.27 11.86 2.60
C LYS A 160 -21.98 10.52 2.32
N LEU A 161 -21.34 9.64 1.56
CA LEU A 161 -21.88 8.30 1.28
C LEU A 161 -21.98 7.45 2.56
N LEU A 162 -20.96 7.50 3.42
CA LEU A 162 -21.01 6.79 4.70
C LEU A 162 -22.19 7.27 5.55
N LYS A 163 -22.45 8.57 5.59
CA LYS A 163 -23.53 9.19 6.36
C LYS A 163 -24.93 8.74 5.90
N GLU A 164 -25.09 8.37 4.63
CA GLU A 164 -26.33 7.84 4.07
C GLU A 164 -26.60 6.39 4.51
N THR A 165 -25.56 5.67 4.98
CA THR A 165 -25.65 4.26 5.38
C THR A 165 -25.77 4.05 6.88
N ILE A 166 -25.56 5.09 7.68
CA ILE A 166 -25.66 5.09 9.14
C ILE A 166 -26.84 5.97 9.60
#